data_a19d4757110a8ceb371cce1d3c7708be
#
_entry.id   a19d4757110a8ceb371cce1d3c7708be
#
_cell.length_a   1.000
_cell.length_b   1.000
_cell.length_c   1.000
_cell.angle_alpha   90.00
_cell.angle_beta   90.00
_cell.angle_gamma   90.00
#
_symmetry.space_group_name_H-M   'P 1'
#
loop_
_entity.id
_entity.type
_entity.pdbx_description
1 polymer ?
#
loop_
_entity_poly.entity_id
_entity_poly.type
_entity_poly.pdbx_seq_one_letter_code
_entity_poly.pdbx_strand_id
1 'polypeptide(L)'
;MSTVADKKNTKPGVADASRVPFKVRAFDLLVAGKRAEAEEIASLGRKEIQLAEDEMPGLMALRARHGKAKPLAGAKIMGSLHMTVQTAVLIETLSDLGADVRWVSCNIFSTQDSAAAAVVVGRGGSLDNPVGIPVFAWKGETLPEYWWCTKEALVWPDGSGPDLIVDDGGDATMLIHKGTEFEATGVVPEFDADNEPEEWGVILDLLRKEVVVNPGQYTAMGKACVGVSEETTTGVKRLYDMANAKTLLFPAINVNDSVTKSKFDNLYGCRHSLIDGLNRAADVMLAGKVAVVCGFGDVGKGSCQSLRGQGCRVIVTEVDPICALQAVMEGYEVKTLEDFLSTADIFVTATGNKDIITAEQMAKMKDKAIVCNIGHFDNEIDMSGLEKMQKAGKVERRNIKAQFDQWYFHGSKHSILVLAEGRLMNLGCATGHPSFVMSTSFTNQVLAQLELWIERKTGKYAKTVYTLPKHLDEEVARLHLDKLGVKLTTLTPSQAEYLGCGTNGPYKADQYRY
;
A
#
# COMPACT_ATOMS: atom_id res chain seq x y z
N MET A 1 42.21 41.01 7.41
CA MET A 1 41.22 41.51 6.42
C MET A 1 40.66 40.27 5.73
N SER A 2 39.50 39.84 6.16
CA SER A 2 38.80 38.64 5.67
C SER A 2 37.68 39.10 4.77
N THR A 3 37.71 38.69 3.51
CA THR A 3 36.68 38.96 2.51
C THR A 3 35.50 38.02 2.70
N VAL A 4 34.35 38.61 2.97
CA VAL A 4 33.03 37.96 3.05
C VAL A 4 32.65 37.47 1.64
N ALA A 5 32.41 36.16 1.52
CA ALA A 5 31.88 35.53 0.31
C ALA A 5 30.38 35.84 0.20
N ASP A 6 29.99 36.37 -0.93
CA ASP A 6 28.62 36.70 -1.33
C ASP A 6 27.68 35.47 -1.22
N LYS A 7 26.63 35.61 -0.43
CA LYS A 7 25.46 34.72 -0.47
C LYS A 7 24.72 34.93 -1.79
N LYS A 8 24.87 33.99 -2.72
CA LYS A 8 24.00 33.92 -3.89
C LYS A 8 22.57 33.65 -3.44
N ASN A 9 21.74 34.66 -3.59
CA ASN A 9 20.30 34.61 -3.43
C ASN A 9 19.73 33.78 -4.57
N THR A 10 19.51 32.46 -4.37
CA THR A 10 18.80 31.62 -5.34
C THR A 10 17.32 31.92 -5.24
N LYS A 11 16.79 32.56 -6.30
CA LYS A 11 15.35 32.78 -6.49
C LYS A 11 14.65 31.42 -6.55
N PRO A 12 13.49 31.22 -5.86
CA PRO A 12 12.65 30.05 -6.10
C PRO A 12 12.11 30.12 -7.54
N GLY A 13 12.30 29.05 -8.32
CA GLY A 13 11.64 28.90 -9.60
C GLY A 13 12.54 28.68 -10.84
N VAL A 14 13.73 28.08 -10.69
CA VAL A 14 14.46 27.51 -11.85
C VAL A 14 14.24 26.01 -11.85
N ALA A 15 13.54 25.51 -12.89
CA ALA A 15 13.41 24.07 -13.11
C ALA A 15 14.81 23.43 -13.18
N ASP A 16 15.06 22.44 -12.32
CA ASP A 16 16.31 21.67 -12.33
C ASP A 16 16.30 20.73 -13.55
N ALA A 17 16.98 21.13 -14.61
CA ALA A 17 17.09 20.37 -15.87
C ALA A 17 17.79 19.00 -15.68
N SER A 18 18.35 18.69 -14.51
CA SER A 18 18.95 17.40 -14.18
C SER A 18 17.94 16.34 -13.69
N ARG A 19 16.70 16.73 -13.35
CA ARG A 19 15.67 15.83 -12.84
C ARG A 19 15.02 15.03 -13.95
N VAL A 20 14.90 13.72 -13.73
CA VAL A 20 14.15 12.83 -14.63
C VAL A 20 12.65 13.09 -14.48
N PRO A 21 11.91 13.23 -15.59
CA PRO A 21 10.47 13.52 -15.53
C PRO A 21 9.65 12.32 -15.00
N PHE A 22 10.13 11.12 -15.17
CA PHE A 22 9.58 9.83 -14.70
C PHE A 22 10.64 8.73 -14.78
N LYS A 23 10.38 7.58 -14.15
CA LYS A 23 11.27 6.40 -14.23
C LYS A 23 10.45 5.13 -14.15
N VAL A 24 10.31 4.42 -15.29
CA VAL A 24 9.58 3.16 -15.40
C VAL A 24 10.29 2.22 -16.38
N ARG A 25 10.14 0.91 -16.19
CA ARG A 25 10.86 -0.15 -16.92
C ARG A 25 10.76 -0.05 -18.44
N ALA A 26 9.60 0.32 -18.99
CA ALA A 26 9.40 0.40 -20.43
C ALA A 26 10.34 1.40 -21.10
N PHE A 27 10.66 2.52 -20.44
CA PHE A 27 11.59 3.51 -20.98
C PHE A 27 13.05 3.08 -20.83
N ASP A 28 13.39 2.27 -19.82
CA ASP A 28 14.72 1.64 -19.73
C ASP A 28 14.92 0.62 -20.85
N LEU A 29 13.89 -0.16 -21.18
CA LEU A 29 13.89 -1.08 -22.33
C LEU A 29 14.05 -0.30 -23.65
N LEU A 30 13.40 0.85 -23.80
CA LEU A 30 13.53 1.72 -24.97
C LEU A 30 14.97 2.22 -25.13
N VAL A 31 15.59 2.69 -24.05
CA VAL A 31 17.01 3.12 -24.03
C VAL A 31 17.94 1.95 -24.35
N ALA A 32 17.60 0.74 -23.92
CA ALA A 32 18.35 -0.49 -24.22
C ALA A 32 18.13 -1.03 -25.65
N GLY A 33 17.38 -0.30 -26.51
CA GLY A 33 17.09 -0.70 -27.88
C GLY A 33 15.99 -1.77 -28.04
N LYS A 34 15.27 -2.09 -26.97
CA LYS A 34 14.20 -3.11 -26.92
C LYS A 34 12.82 -2.49 -27.14
N ARG A 35 12.64 -1.71 -28.20
CA ARG A 35 11.41 -0.96 -28.50
C ARG A 35 10.16 -1.83 -28.53
N ALA A 36 10.20 -2.98 -29.22
CA ALA A 36 9.04 -3.85 -29.34
C ALA A 36 8.52 -4.35 -27.98
N GLU A 37 9.45 -4.71 -27.07
CA GLU A 37 9.11 -5.13 -25.71
C GLU A 37 8.51 -3.97 -24.91
N ALA A 38 9.06 -2.76 -25.04
CA ALA A 38 8.53 -1.56 -24.38
C ALA A 38 7.12 -1.19 -24.88
N GLU A 39 6.86 -1.28 -26.19
CA GLU A 39 5.56 -1.03 -26.81
C GLU A 39 4.52 -2.08 -26.38
N GLU A 40 4.93 -3.36 -26.30
CA GLU A 40 4.06 -4.45 -25.83
C GLU A 40 3.64 -4.23 -24.38
N ILE A 41 4.57 -3.91 -23.48
CA ILE A 41 4.30 -3.62 -22.06
C ILE A 41 3.33 -2.45 -21.92
N ALA A 42 3.57 -1.32 -22.59
CA ALA A 42 2.71 -0.15 -22.50
C ALA A 42 1.31 -0.40 -23.09
N SER A 43 1.22 -1.12 -24.22
CA SER A 43 -0.04 -1.49 -24.86
C SER A 43 -0.85 -2.45 -24.00
N LEU A 44 -0.19 -3.47 -23.39
CA LEU A 44 -0.83 -4.39 -22.46
C LEU A 44 -1.43 -3.63 -21.28
N GLY A 45 -0.63 -2.79 -20.62
CA GLY A 45 -1.11 -2.01 -19.47
C GLY A 45 -2.31 -1.13 -19.78
N ARG A 46 -2.36 -0.51 -20.96
CA ARG A 46 -3.53 0.30 -21.36
C ARG A 46 -4.80 -0.55 -21.50
N LYS A 47 -4.70 -1.76 -22.05
CA LYS A 47 -5.83 -2.69 -22.17
C LYS A 47 -6.27 -3.18 -20.79
N GLU A 48 -5.32 -3.52 -19.91
CA GLU A 48 -5.62 -3.95 -18.55
C GLU A 48 -6.31 -2.84 -17.74
N ILE A 49 -5.86 -1.58 -17.88
CA ILE A 49 -6.50 -0.42 -17.24
C ILE A 49 -7.94 -0.25 -17.72
N GLN A 50 -8.20 -0.40 -19.03
CA GLN A 50 -9.56 -0.33 -19.58
C GLN A 50 -10.48 -1.42 -19.02
N LEU A 51 -9.98 -2.65 -18.88
CA LEU A 51 -10.74 -3.74 -18.23
C LEU A 51 -10.99 -3.45 -16.74
N ALA A 52 -10.01 -2.86 -16.05
CA ALA A 52 -10.19 -2.48 -14.65
C ALA A 52 -11.21 -1.34 -14.49
N GLU A 53 -11.25 -0.37 -15.39
CA GLU A 53 -12.26 0.70 -15.39
C GLU A 53 -13.70 0.13 -15.43
N ASP A 54 -13.95 -0.92 -16.21
CA ASP A 54 -15.26 -1.60 -16.27
C ASP A 54 -15.65 -2.24 -14.92
N GLU A 55 -14.68 -2.65 -14.12
CA GLU A 55 -14.87 -3.28 -12.80
C GLU A 55 -14.73 -2.30 -11.61
N MET A 56 -14.48 -1.00 -11.88
CA MET A 56 -14.26 0.02 -10.84
C MET A 56 -15.35 1.12 -10.88
N PRO A 57 -16.63 0.76 -10.63
CA PRO A 57 -17.77 1.67 -10.84
C PRO A 57 -17.72 2.91 -9.96
N GLY A 58 -17.17 2.84 -8.75
CA GLY A 58 -17.07 3.99 -7.85
C GLY A 58 -16.19 5.10 -8.43
N LEU A 59 -14.99 4.75 -8.92
CA LEU A 59 -14.09 5.72 -9.55
C LEU A 59 -14.67 6.28 -10.85
N MET A 60 -15.27 5.42 -11.68
CA MET A 60 -15.88 5.86 -12.93
C MET A 60 -17.07 6.79 -12.70
N ALA A 61 -17.87 6.55 -11.66
CA ALA A 61 -18.94 7.45 -11.26
C ALA A 61 -18.41 8.82 -10.78
N LEU A 62 -17.30 8.85 -10.02
CA LEU A 62 -16.67 10.10 -9.59
C LEU A 62 -16.11 10.89 -10.79
N ARG A 63 -15.46 10.22 -11.76
CA ARG A 63 -15.03 10.86 -13.02
C ARG A 63 -16.21 11.48 -13.76
N ALA A 64 -17.31 10.73 -13.94
CA ALA A 64 -18.51 11.22 -14.62
C ALA A 64 -19.13 12.43 -13.91
N ARG A 65 -19.20 12.40 -12.58
CA ARG A 65 -19.80 13.45 -11.74
C ARG A 65 -18.95 14.72 -11.70
N HIS A 66 -17.65 14.57 -11.50
CA HIS A 66 -16.75 15.68 -11.13
C HIS A 66 -15.74 16.09 -12.21
N GLY A 67 -15.53 15.27 -13.25
CA GLY A 67 -14.49 15.52 -14.26
C GLY A 67 -14.63 16.84 -15.02
N LYS A 68 -15.85 17.35 -15.20
CA LYS A 68 -16.08 18.67 -15.81
C LYS A 68 -15.77 19.83 -14.85
N ALA A 69 -16.09 19.67 -13.58
CA ALA A 69 -15.92 20.70 -12.54
C ALA A 69 -14.47 20.82 -12.07
N LYS A 70 -13.69 19.75 -12.20
CA LYS A 70 -12.27 19.66 -11.78
C LYS A 70 -12.04 20.17 -10.35
N PRO A 71 -12.69 19.59 -9.33
CA PRO A 71 -12.63 20.10 -7.96
C PRO A 71 -11.23 20.04 -7.34
N LEU A 72 -10.30 19.24 -7.89
CA LEU A 72 -8.90 19.18 -7.48
C LEU A 72 -7.98 20.09 -8.31
N ALA A 73 -8.55 21.02 -9.11
CA ALA A 73 -7.73 21.92 -9.90
C ALA A 73 -6.75 22.71 -9.02
N GLY A 74 -5.45 22.67 -9.40
CA GLY A 74 -4.35 23.30 -8.69
C GLY A 74 -3.79 22.50 -7.51
N ALA A 75 -4.35 21.34 -7.17
CA ALA A 75 -3.79 20.45 -6.16
C ALA A 75 -2.62 19.65 -6.75
N LYS A 76 -1.48 19.63 -6.06
CA LYS A 76 -0.34 18.76 -6.31
C LYS A 76 -0.48 17.52 -5.41
N ILE A 77 -0.75 16.36 -6.00
CA ILE A 77 -0.95 15.10 -5.27
C ILE A 77 0.22 14.15 -5.51
N MET A 78 0.93 13.79 -4.44
CA MET A 78 1.90 12.71 -4.46
C MET A 78 1.25 11.42 -3.96
N GLY A 79 1.33 10.35 -4.73
CA GLY A 79 0.90 9.03 -4.30
C GLY A 79 2.07 8.08 -4.04
N SER A 80 2.04 7.40 -2.90
CA SER A 80 2.94 6.33 -2.50
C SER A 80 2.08 5.11 -2.16
N LEU A 81 1.66 4.39 -3.20
CA LEU A 81 0.78 3.23 -3.11
C LEU A 81 1.07 2.27 -4.27
N HIS A 82 0.92 0.95 -4.04
CA HIS A 82 1.24 -0.10 -5.00
C HIS A 82 0.88 0.27 -6.44
N MET A 83 1.87 0.30 -7.35
CA MET A 83 1.66 0.69 -8.76
C MET A 83 1.06 -0.47 -9.56
N THR A 84 -0.22 -0.75 -9.34
CA THR A 84 -0.99 -1.78 -10.02
C THR A 84 -1.89 -1.20 -11.11
N VAL A 85 -2.54 -2.06 -11.88
CA VAL A 85 -3.56 -1.67 -12.87
C VAL A 85 -4.71 -0.89 -12.21
N GLN A 86 -5.14 -1.31 -11.03
CA GLN A 86 -6.21 -0.65 -10.27
C GLN A 86 -5.77 0.75 -9.80
N THR A 87 -4.53 0.86 -9.36
CA THR A 87 -3.93 2.15 -8.98
C THR A 87 -3.81 3.10 -10.16
N ALA A 88 -3.54 2.58 -11.36
CA ALA A 88 -3.57 3.40 -12.57
C ALA A 88 -4.94 4.06 -12.79
N VAL A 89 -6.04 3.36 -12.51
CA VAL A 89 -7.40 3.94 -12.56
C VAL A 89 -7.58 5.04 -11.52
N LEU A 90 -7.04 4.88 -10.29
CA LEU A 90 -7.04 5.92 -9.25
C LEU A 90 -6.26 7.15 -9.72
N ILE A 91 -5.02 6.97 -10.19
CA ILE A 91 -4.12 8.03 -10.66
C ILE A 91 -4.81 8.86 -11.75
N GLU A 92 -5.34 8.19 -12.77
CA GLU A 92 -6.05 8.84 -13.88
C GLU A 92 -7.36 9.50 -13.42
N THR A 93 -8.02 8.98 -12.37
CA THR A 93 -9.20 9.61 -11.78
C THR A 93 -8.81 10.93 -11.10
N LEU A 94 -7.79 10.95 -10.25
CA LEU A 94 -7.32 12.17 -9.61
C LEU A 94 -6.93 13.24 -10.64
N SER A 95 -6.25 12.83 -11.71
CA SER A 95 -5.90 13.73 -12.83
C SER A 95 -7.12 14.24 -13.59
N ASP A 96 -8.11 13.38 -13.88
CA ASP A 96 -9.37 13.78 -14.52
C ASP A 96 -10.15 14.79 -13.65
N LEU A 97 -10.02 14.71 -12.33
CA LEU A 97 -10.58 15.66 -11.37
C LEU A 97 -9.75 16.96 -11.24
N GLY A 98 -8.65 17.07 -11.97
CA GLY A 98 -7.87 18.30 -12.13
C GLY A 98 -6.58 18.39 -11.34
N ALA A 99 -6.18 17.33 -10.60
CA ALA A 99 -4.94 17.31 -9.86
C ALA A 99 -3.71 17.17 -10.77
N ASP A 100 -2.60 17.78 -10.36
CA ASP A 100 -1.25 17.50 -10.86
C ASP A 100 -0.67 16.35 -9.99
N VAL A 101 -0.51 15.16 -10.60
CA VAL A 101 -0.23 13.91 -9.87
C VAL A 101 1.17 13.41 -10.18
N ARG A 102 1.88 12.91 -9.15
CA ARG A 102 3.12 12.14 -9.25
C ARG A 102 2.98 10.88 -8.41
N TRP A 103 3.58 9.76 -8.85
CA TRP A 103 3.33 8.47 -8.21
C TRP A 103 4.58 7.61 -8.03
N VAL A 104 4.60 6.85 -6.92
CA VAL A 104 5.56 5.77 -6.64
C VAL A 104 4.82 4.54 -6.12
N SER A 105 5.50 3.40 -6.13
CA SER A 105 5.02 2.23 -5.40
C SER A 105 5.43 2.29 -3.94
N CYS A 106 4.65 1.69 -3.05
CA CYS A 106 4.97 1.52 -1.63
C CYS A 106 5.60 0.16 -1.30
N ASN A 107 6.03 -0.60 -2.32
CA ASN A 107 6.68 -1.90 -2.16
C ASN A 107 7.50 -2.26 -3.40
N ILE A 108 8.71 -2.76 -3.19
CA ILE A 108 9.70 -3.06 -4.25
C ILE A 108 9.27 -4.17 -5.24
N PHE A 109 8.29 -5.02 -4.88
CA PHE A 109 7.83 -6.14 -5.72
C PHE A 109 6.41 -5.99 -6.26
N SER A 110 5.66 -4.95 -5.85
CA SER A 110 4.24 -4.83 -6.16
C SER A 110 3.93 -4.11 -7.47
N THR A 111 4.91 -3.42 -8.06
CA THR A 111 4.70 -2.70 -9.33
C THR A 111 4.35 -3.66 -10.45
N GLN A 112 3.31 -3.33 -11.21
CA GLN A 112 3.02 -3.90 -12.52
C GLN A 112 3.60 -2.97 -13.58
N ASP A 113 4.69 -3.41 -14.22
CA ASP A 113 5.44 -2.58 -15.18
C ASP A 113 4.58 -2.13 -16.36
N SER A 114 3.57 -2.94 -16.73
CA SER A 114 2.58 -2.59 -17.77
C SER A 114 1.72 -1.40 -17.36
N ALA A 115 1.23 -1.39 -16.13
CA ALA A 115 0.41 -0.30 -15.59
C ALA A 115 1.22 1.00 -15.49
N ALA A 116 2.43 0.93 -14.93
CA ALA A 116 3.34 2.07 -14.81
C ALA A 116 3.67 2.69 -16.19
N ALA A 117 3.99 1.87 -17.18
CA ALA A 117 4.26 2.30 -18.54
C ALA A 117 3.05 2.98 -19.18
N ALA A 118 1.85 2.38 -19.06
CA ALA A 118 0.63 2.91 -19.64
C ALA A 118 0.22 4.26 -19.04
N VAL A 119 0.44 4.45 -17.73
CA VAL A 119 0.17 5.73 -17.05
C VAL A 119 1.11 6.83 -17.53
N VAL A 120 2.42 6.53 -17.68
CA VAL A 120 3.41 7.50 -18.19
C VAL A 120 3.16 7.84 -19.66
N VAL A 121 2.89 6.85 -20.49
CA VAL A 121 2.54 7.08 -21.90
C VAL A 121 1.28 7.92 -22.00
N GLY A 122 0.28 7.65 -21.18
CA GLY A 122 -0.99 8.38 -21.12
C GLY A 122 -1.96 8.03 -22.23
N ARG A 123 -3.18 8.51 -22.10
CA ARG A 123 -4.26 8.34 -23.10
C ARG A 123 -3.93 9.13 -24.35
N GLY A 124 -3.70 8.46 -25.47
CA GLY A 124 -3.35 9.08 -26.76
C GLY A 124 -1.89 9.47 -26.93
N GLY A 125 -1.02 9.16 -25.96
CA GLY A 125 0.43 9.33 -26.08
C GLY A 125 1.13 8.13 -26.73
N SER A 126 2.44 8.22 -26.81
CA SER A 126 3.33 7.14 -27.29
C SER A 126 4.63 7.14 -26.48
N LEU A 127 5.47 6.12 -26.65
CA LEU A 127 6.80 6.10 -26.02
C LEU A 127 7.70 7.26 -26.46
N ASP A 128 7.52 7.76 -27.70
CA ASP A 128 8.28 8.91 -28.21
C ASP A 128 7.70 10.25 -27.77
N ASN A 129 6.42 10.29 -27.40
CA ASN A 129 5.72 11.49 -26.93
C ASN A 129 4.78 11.12 -25.78
N PRO A 130 5.31 10.84 -24.57
CA PRO A 130 4.50 10.55 -23.39
C PRO A 130 3.76 11.81 -22.94
N VAL A 131 2.46 11.67 -22.71
CA VAL A 131 1.56 12.77 -22.29
C VAL A 131 0.83 12.46 -20.99
N GLY A 132 1.22 11.38 -20.33
CA GLY A 132 0.57 10.89 -19.13
C GLY A 132 1.13 11.48 -17.83
N ILE A 133 1.00 10.72 -16.78
CA ILE A 133 1.29 11.15 -15.41
C ILE A 133 2.67 10.59 -14.99
N PRO A 134 3.54 11.41 -14.35
CA PRO A 134 4.83 10.95 -13.86
C PRO A 134 4.71 9.80 -12.86
N VAL A 135 5.35 8.67 -13.16
CA VAL A 135 5.50 7.51 -12.28
C VAL A 135 6.98 7.19 -12.11
N PHE A 136 7.38 6.87 -10.88
CA PHE A 136 8.71 6.42 -10.51
C PHE A 136 8.58 5.07 -9.84
N ALA A 137 8.48 3.99 -10.63
CA ALA A 137 8.30 2.65 -10.11
C ALA A 137 8.62 1.58 -11.17
N TRP A 138 9.21 0.46 -10.74
CA TRP A 138 9.35 -0.78 -11.51
C TRP A 138 9.39 -2.00 -10.59
N LYS A 139 9.06 -3.15 -11.10
CA LYS A 139 9.10 -4.38 -10.30
C LYS A 139 10.54 -4.81 -10.04
N GLY A 140 10.91 -5.00 -8.77
CA GLY A 140 12.23 -5.45 -8.38
C GLY A 140 13.22 -4.30 -8.15
N GLU A 141 12.73 -3.15 -7.69
CA GLU A 141 13.58 -2.08 -7.16
C GLU A 141 14.44 -2.61 -6.01
N THR A 142 15.65 -2.08 -5.89
CA THR A 142 16.45 -2.19 -4.66
C THR A 142 15.96 -1.17 -3.63
N LEU A 143 16.27 -1.35 -2.35
CA LEU A 143 15.90 -0.38 -1.31
C LEU A 143 16.42 1.05 -1.61
N PRO A 144 17.66 1.27 -2.06
CA PRO A 144 18.11 2.60 -2.47
C PRO A 144 17.31 3.20 -3.64
N GLU A 145 16.92 2.38 -4.62
CA GLU A 145 16.10 2.83 -5.76
C GLU A 145 14.68 3.19 -5.31
N TYR A 146 14.07 2.40 -4.45
CA TYR A 146 12.75 2.66 -3.86
C TYR A 146 12.70 4.02 -3.15
N TRP A 147 13.66 4.29 -2.26
CA TRP A 147 13.70 5.55 -1.52
C TRP A 147 14.09 6.73 -2.39
N TRP A 148 14.91 6.51 -3.43
CA TRP A 148 15.16 7.50 -4.46
C TRP A 148 13.88 7.85 -5.23
N CYS A 149 13.08 6.86 -5.64
CA CYS A 149 11.79 7.07 -6.31
C CYS A 149 10.85 7.90 -5.44
N THR A 150 10.73 7.54 -4.15
CA THR A 150 9.89 8.27 -3.18
C THR A 150 10.31 9.73 -3.08
N LYS A 151 11.61 10.01 -2.96
CA LYS A 151 12.15 11.37 -2.93
C LYS A 151 11.89 12.13 -4.24
N GLU A 152 12.11 11.50 -5.40
CA GLU A 152 11.88 12.15 -6.70
C GLU A 152 10.42 12.53 -6.91
N ALA A 153 9.47 11.68 -6.51
CA ALA A 153 8.05 11.99 -6.63
C ALA A 153 7.57 13.10 -5.67
N LEU A 154 8.23 13.28 -4.53
CA LEU A 154 7.92 14.35 -3.58
C LEU A 154 8.29 15.75 -4.08
N VAL A 155 9.07 15.88 -5.15
CA VAL A 155 9.56 17.18 -5.62
C VAL A 155 9.11 17.45 -7.05
N TRP A 156 8.31 18.48 -7.24
CA TRP A 156 7.87 18.95 -8.56
C TRP A 156 9.00 19.66 -9.31
N PRO A 157 8.89 19.82 -10.65
CA PRO A 157 9.91 20.51 -11.45
C PRO A 157 10.19 21.95 -11.02
N ASP A 158 9.22 22.62 -10.38
CA ASP A 158 9.36 23.96 -9.83
C ASP A 158 10.04 24.00 -8.45
N GLY A 159 10.46 22.83 -7.93
CA GLY A 159 11.09 22.68 -6.62
C GLY A 159 10.11 22.63 -5.44
N SER A 160 8.80 22.75 -5.69
CA SER A 160 7.79 22.63 -4.64
C SER A 160 7.53 21.16 -4.27
N GLY A 161 6.90 20.94 -3.11
CA GLY A 161 6.39 19.65 -2.67
C GLY A 161 4.90 19.45 -2.99
N PRO A 162 4.31 18.35 -2.49
CA PRO A 162 2.90 18.06 -2.62
C PRO A 162 2.04 18.95 -1.73
N ASP A 163 0.83 19.26 -2.20
CA ASP A 163 -0.25 19.79 -1.36
C ASP A 163 -0.98 18.68 -0.61
N LEU A 164 -1.05 17.51 -1.21
CA LEU A 164 -1.77 16.34 -0.68
C LEU A 164 -0.97 15.06 -0.92
N ILE A 165 -1.16 14.08 -0.04
CA ILE A 165 -0.53 12.77 -0.13
C ILE A 165 -1.59 11.67 -0.11
N VAL A 166 -1.47 10.68 -1.00
CA VAL A 166 -2.11 9.38 -0.90
C VAL A 166 -1.03 8.41 -0.48
N ASP A 167 -1.08 7.87 0.73
CA ASP A 167 -0.03 7.02 1.28
C ASP A 167 -0.56 5.61 1.62
N ASP A 168 0.32 4.64 1.58
CA ASP A 168 0.05 3.25 1.91
C ASP A 168 1.25 2.68 2.67
N GLY A 169 1.15 2.72 4.00
CA GLY A 169 2.23 2.41 4.94
C GLY A 169 2.92 3.64 5.55
N GLY A 170 2.65 4.83 5.02
CA GLY A 170 3.12 6.09 5.59
C GLY A 170 4.57 6.44 5.24
N ASP A 171 5.14 5.89 4.16
CA ASP A 171 6.56 6.10 3.84
C ASP A 171 6.84 7.50 3.28
N ALA A 172 5.99 8.02 2.39
CA ALA A 172 6.11 9.41 1.91
C ALA A 172 5.91 10.41 3.04
N THR A 173 4.91 10.17 3.89
CA THR A 173 4.63 10.96 5.08
C THR A 173 5.81 10.96 6.04
N MET A 174 6.37 9.78 6.34
CA MET A 174 7.53 9.61 7.23
C MET A 174 8.76 10.35 6.71
N LEU A 175 9.02 10.29 5.40
CA LEU A 175 10.17 10.96 4.79
C LEU A 175 10.10 12.49 4.97
N ILE A 176 8.92 13.10 4.80
CA ILE A 176 8.71 14.53 5.07
C ILE A 176 8.90 14.86 6.55
N HIS A 177 8.36 14.04 7.47
CA HIS A 177 8.47 14.27 8.91
C HIS A 177 9.92 14.16 9.38
N LYS A 178 10.65 13.11 8.98
CA LYS A 178 12.05 12.90 9.34
C LYS A 178 12.96 13.94 8.70
N GLY A 179 12.73 14.28 7.44
CA GLY A 179 13.46 15.37 6.80
C GLY A 179 13.27 16.71 7.53
N THR A 180 12.04 17.05 7.92
CA THR A 180 11.73 18.25 8.72
C THR A 180 12.41 18.22 10.09
N GLU A 181 12.40 17.08 10.78
CA GLU A 181 13.08 16.89 12.06
C GLU A 181 14.59 17.11 11.94
N PHE A 182 15.22 16.52 10.92
CA PHE A 182 16.66 16.63 10.71
C PHE A 182 17.10 18.02 10.24
N GLU A 183 16.27 18.70 9.44
CA GLU A 183 16.49 20.11 9.09
C GLU A 183 16.41 21.02 10.33
N ALA A 184 15.49 20.75 11.25
CA ALA A 184 15.31 21.54 12.47
C ALA A 184 16.43 21.31 13.48
N THR A 185 16.91 20.07 13.63
CA THR A 185 17.98 19.72 14.58
C THR A 185 19.38 19.96 13.99
N GLY A 186 19.51 19.98 12.66
CA GLY A 186 20.81 20.01 11.97
C GLY A 186 21.61 18.71 12.09
N VAL A 187 21.00 17.62 12.59
CA VAL A 187 21.66 16.34 12.83
C VAL A 187 20.85 15.20 12.24
N VAL A 188 21.49 14.38 11.40
CA VAL A 188 20.96 13.08 10.95
C VAL A 188 21.67 12.00 11.77
N PRO A 189 20.95 11.13 12.48
CA PRO A 189 21.56 10.07 13.30
C PRO A 189 22.47 9.14 12.48
N GLU A 190 23.45 8.53 13.16
CA GLU A 190 24.22 7.43 12.56
C GLU A 190 23.39 6.14 12.59
N PHE A 191 23.60 5.29 11.58
CA PHE A 191 22.91 4.01 11.47
C PHE A 191 23.54 2.97 12.42
N ASP A 192 22.71 2.31 13.22
CA ASP A 192 23.11 1.20 14.10
C ASP A 192 22.76 -0.14 13.43
N ALA A 193 23.74 -0.70 12.70
CA ALA A 193 23.56 -1.95 11.96
C ALA A 193 23.26 -3.18 12.82
N ASP A 194 23.50 -3.13 14.13
CA ASP A 194 23.22 -4.24 15.06
C ASP A 194 21.77 -4.25 15.55
N ASN A 195 21.12 -3.07 15.60
CA ASN A 195 19.80 -2.90 16.22
C ASN A 195 18.73 -2.32 15.27
N GLU A 196 19.12 -1.77 14.12
CA GLU A 196 18.21 -1.13 13.17
C GLU A 196 18.12 -1.92 11.85
N PRO A 197 16.95 -1.91 11.17
CA PRO A 197 16.80 -2.52 9.85
C PRO A 197 17.70 -1.84 8.80
N GLU A 198 18.23 -2.59 7.84
CA GLU A 198 19.05 -2.09 6.72
C GLU A 198 18.35 -0.93 5.98
N GLU A 199 17.05 -1.03 5.78
CA GLU A 199 16.22 -0.01 5.14
C GLU A 199 16.34 1.35 5.82
N TRP A 200 16.40 1.38 7.16
CA TRP A 200 16.57 2.61 7.91
C TRP A 200 17.91 3.29 7.62
N GLY A 201 18.99 2.50 7.46
CA GLY A 201 20.28 3.01 7.02
C GLY A 201 20.21 3.70 5.65
N VAL A 202 19.48 3.12 4.70
CA VAL A 202 19.26 3.72 3.37
C VAL A 202 18.51 5.06 3.47
N ILE A 203 17.48 5.14 4.32
CA ILE A 203 16.73 6.38 4.57
C ILE A 203 17.63 7.45 5.18
N LEU A 204 18.41 7.12 6.20
CA LEU A 204 19.34 8.05 6.83
C LEU A 204 20.37 8.58 5.84
N ASP A 205 20.94 7.73 4.98
CA ASP A 205 21.89 8.12 3.94
C ASP A 205 21.27 9.05 2.89
N LEU A 206 20.04 8.77 2.49
CA LEU A 206 19.27 9.65 1.59
C LEU A 206 19.06 11.02 2.23
N LEU A 207 18.50 11.06 3.43
CA LEU A 207 18.17 12.32 4.12
C LEU A 207 19.44 13.12 4.46
N ARG A 208 20.55 12.46 4.84
CA ARG A 208 21.84 13.13 5.09
C ARG A 208 22.34 13.91 3.88
N LYS A 209 22.13 13.36 2.67
CA LYS A 209 22.47 14.06 1.40
C LYS A 209 21.49 15.19 1.10
N GLU A 210 20.20 14.91 1.19
CA GLU A 210 19.16 15.87 0.79
C GLU A 210 19.09 17.11 1.68
N VAL A 211 19.20 16.98 3.01
CA VAL A 211 19.17 18.14 3.92
C VAL A 211 20.36 19.09 3.73
N VAL A 212 21.47 18.59 3.15
CA VAL A 212 22.65 19.42 2.81
C VAL A 212 22.47 20.08 1.44
N VAL A 213 21.96 19.33 0.45
CA VAL A 213 21.82 19.81 -0.93
C VAL A 213 20.66 20.81 -1.06
N ASN A 214 19.54 20.52 -0.40
CA ASN A 214 18.29 21.27 -0.47
C ASN A 214 17.79 21.68 0.93
N PRO A 215 18.53 22.51 1.68
CA PRO A 215 18.18 22.83 3.06
C PRO A 215 16.84 23.56 3.16
N GLY A 216 15.97 23.09 4.07
CA GLY A 216 14.65 23.65 4.32
C GLY A 216 13.55 23.12 3.37
N GLN A 217 13.88 22.21 2.45
CA GLN A 217 12.91 21.66 1.50
C GLN A 217 11.82 20.84 2.19
N TYR A 218 12.18 19.93 3.11
CA TYR A 218 11.22 19.10 3.85
C TYR A 218 10.36 19.94 4.80
N THR A 219 10.96 20.95 5.44
CA THR A 219 10.23 21.94 6.25
C THR A 219 9.20 22.71 5.42
N ALA A 220 9.55 23.08 4.19
CA ALA A 220 8.63 23.75 3.28
C ALA A 220 7.49 22.81 2.85
N MET A 221 7.78 21.55 2.52
CA MET A 221 6.78 20.53 2.20
C MET A 221 5.81 20.31 3.37
N GLY A 222 6.33 20.10 4.59
CA GLY A 222 5.50 19.89 5.79
C GLY A 222 4.60 21.09 6.13
N LYS A 223 4.98 22.31 5.74
CA LYS A 223 4.15 23.51 5.88
C LYS A 223 3.12 23.68 4.78
N ALA A 224 3.45 23.27 3.56
CA ALA A 224 2.58 23.42 2.38
C ALA A 224 1.54 22.31 2.30
N CYS A 225 1.86 21.11 2.72
CA CYS A 225 0.96 19.95 2.68
C CYS A 225 -0.29 20.20 3.54
N VAL A 226 -1.46 20.04 2.95
CA VAL A 226 -2.76 20.26 3.59
C VAL A 226 -3.37 18.98 4.13
N GLY A 227 -2.81 17.82 3.79
CA GLY A 227 -3.23 16.56 4.40
C GLY A 227 -2.75 15.31 3.66
N VAL A 228 -2.91 14.17 4.36
CA VAL A 228 -2.65 12.83 3.84
C VAL A 228 -3.89 11.95 4.01
N SER A 229 -4.14 11.04 3.07
CA SER A 229 -5.06 9.92 3.24
C SER A 229 -4.27 8.61 3.23
N GLU A 230 -4.49 7.78 4.25
CA GLU A 230 -3.72 6.56 4.51
C GLU A 230 -4.56 5.32 4.25
N GLU A 231 -4.00 4.39 3.46
CA GLU A 231 -4.68 3.18 2.98
C GLU A 231 -4.63 2.02 3.96
N THR A 232 -3.54 1.88 4.74
CA THR A 232 -3.29 0.63 5.46
C THR A 232 -3.14 0.80 6.97
N THR A 233 -3.47 -0.25 7.73
CA THR A 233 -3.43 -0.29 9.19
C THR A 233 -2.09 0.16 9.77
N THR A 234 -0.97 -0.21 9.13
CA THR A 234 0.36 0.12 9.66
C THR A 234 0.71 1.59 9.50
N GLY A 235 0.36 2.20 8.35
CA GLY A 235 0.50 3.64 8.16
C GLY A 235 -0.40 4.43 9.09
N VAL A 236 -1.64 3.97 9.29
CA VAL A 236 -2.57 4.56 10.28
C VAL A 236 -1.97 4.55 11.68
N LYS A 237 -1.35 3.43 12.09
CA LYS A 237 -0.65 3.38 13.40
C LYS A 237 0.45 4.44 13.50
N ARG A 238 1.30 4.57 12.46
CA ARG A 238 2.34 5.62 12.42
C ARG A 238 1.75 7.03 12.55
N LEU A 239 0.62 7.30 11.88
CA LEU A 239 -0.08 8.59 11.97
C LEU A 239 -0.60 8.87 13.40
N TYR A 240 -1.20 7.87 14.06
CA TYR A 240 -1.63 8.01 15.45
C TYR A 240 -0.44 8.20 16.39
N ASP A 241 0.67 7.49 16.20
CA ASP A 241 1.88 7.65 17.00
C ASP A 241 2.41 9.10 16.88
N MET A 242 2.49 9.66 15.65
CA MET A 242 2.88 11.05 15.42
C MET A 242 1.88 12.06 16.01
N ALA A 243 0.57 11.80 15.90
CA ALA A 243 -0.47 12.67 16.46
C ALA A 243 -0.39 12.71 18.00
N ASN A 244 -0.23 11.56 18.64
CA ASN A 244 -0.09 11.43 20.08
C ASN A 244 1.20 12.11 20.59
N ALA A 245 2.29 12.01 19.85
CA ALA A 245 3.55 12.71 20.11
C ALA A 245 3.49 14.21 19.77
N LYS A 246 2.41 14.69 19.15
CA LYS A 246 2.23 16.08 18.67
C LYS A 246 3.29 16.50 17.62
N THR A 247 3.77 15.54 16.86
CA THR A 247 4.75 15.75 15.78
C THR A 247 4.13 15.69 14.38
N LEU A 248 2.85 15.32 14.27
CA LEU A 248 2.14 15.28 12.99
C LEU A 248 2.08 16.67 12.37
N LEU A 249 2.59 16.83 11.14
CA LEU A 249 2.78 18.13 10.48
C LEU A 249 1.52 18.65 9.79
N PHE A 250 0.60 17.77 9.40
CA PHE A 250 -0.63 18.09 8.66
C PHE A 250 -1.76 17.12 9.04
N PRO A 251 -3.03 17.44 8.75
CA PRO A 251 -4.17 16.53 8.99
C PRO A 251 -4.02 15.20 8.26
N ALA A 252 -4.58 14.13 8.83
CA ALA A 252 -4.62 12.82 8.21
C ALA A 252 -6.04 12.24 8.20
N ILE A 253 -6.45 11.64 7.08
CA ILE A 253 -7.66 10.83 6.99
C ILE A 253 -7.26 9.36 6.93
N ASN A 254 -7.69 8.60 7.94
CA ASN A 254 -7.58 7.17 8.00
C ASN A 254 -8.65 6.53 7.11
N VAL A 255 -8.27 6.19 5.88
CA VAL A 255 -9.15 5.50 4.93
C VAL A 255 -9.28 4.03 5.28
N ASN A 256 -8.25 3.41 5.87
CA ASN A 256 -8.29 1.99 6.25
C ASN A 256 -9.52 1.63 7.11
N ASP A 257 -9.92 2.52 8.04
CA ASP A 257 -11.01 2.26 8.97
C ASP A 257 -12.39 2.71 8.44
N SER A 258 -12.48 3.23 7.23
CA SER A 258 -13.75 3.34 6.52
C SER A 258 -14.35 1.93 6.38
N VAL A 259 -15.65 1.78 6.63
CA VAL A 259 -16.28 0.44 6.60
C VAL A 259 -16.23 -0.16 5.20
N THR A 260 -16.46 0.65 4.16
CA THR A 260 -16.36 0.24 2.76
C THR A 260 -14.92 -0.03 2.30
N LYS A 261 -13.90 0.24 3.15
CA LYS A 261 -12.53 -0.20 2.95
C LYS A 261 -12.24 -1.45 3.78
N SER A 262 -12.24 -1.37 5.10
CA SER A 262 -11.78 -2.45 5.98
C SER A 262 -12.61 -3.72 5.86
N LYS A 263 -13.93 -3.62 5.72
CA LYS A 263 -14.85 -4.76 5.61
C LYS A 263 -14.99 -5.28 4.17
N PHE A 264 -14.37 -4.62 3.20
CA PHE A 264 -14.36 -5.02 1.79
C PHE A 264 -12.95 -5.41 1.32
N ASP A 265 -12.03 -4.48 1.27
CA ASP A 265 -10.65 -4.70 0.81
C ASP A 265 -9.92 -5.70 1.71
N ASN A 266 -9.78 -5.41 3.00
CA ASN A 266 -9.03 -6.27 3.91
C ASN A 266 -9.66 -7.67 4.00
N LEU A 267 -10.98 -7.78 3.92
CA LEU A 267 -11.71 -9.05 4.00
C LEU A 267 -11.80 -9.76 2.64
N TYR A 268 -12.52 -9.17 1.69
CA TYR A 268 -12.81 -9.80 0.40
C TYR A 268 -11.61 -9.79 -0.55
N GLY A 269 -10.80 -8.73 -0.49
CA GLY A 269 -9.57 -8.64 -1.26
C GLY A 269 -8.58 -9.74 -0.89
N CYS A 270 -8.32 -9.93 0.41
CA CYS A 270 -7.44 -11.01 0.89
C CYS A 270 -8.04 -12.38 0.65
N ARG A 271 -9.38 -12.54 0.77
CA ARG A 271 -10.07 -13.79 0.45
C ARG A 271 -9.86 -14.22 -1.00
N HIS A 272 -9.82 -13.28 -1.95
CA HIS A 272 -9.51 -13.55 -3.35
C HIS A 272 -8.01 -13.76 -3.57
N SER A 273 -7.19 -12.83 -3.14
CA SER A 273 -5.79 -12.71 -3.56
C SER A 273 -4.85 -13.71 -2.87
N LEU A 274 -5.17 -14.22 -1.67
CA LEU A 274 -4.38 -15.26 -1.03
C LEU A 274 -4.35 -16.53 -1.88
N ILE A 275 -5.49 -16.99 -2.36
CA ILE A 275 -5.58 -18.20 -3.18
C ILE A 275 -4.93 -17.99 -4.55
N ASP A 276 -5.12 -16.82 -5.15
CA ASP A 276 -4.45 -16.47 -6.42
C ASP A 276 -2.94 -16.54 -6.27
N GLY A 277 -2.39 -15.93 -5.20
CA GLY A 277 -0.95 -15.97 -4.92
C GLY A 277 -0.41 -17.37 -4.65
N LEU A 278 -1.11 -18.18 -3.85
CA LEU A 278 -0.72 -19.56 -3.57
C LEU A 278 -0.71 -20.42 -4.84
N ASN A 279 -1.75 -20.31 -5.68
CA ASN A 279 -1.85 -21.08 -6.92
C ASN A 279 -0.76 -20.69 -7.93
N ARG A 280 -0.49 -19.41 -8.12
CA ARG A 280 0.55 -18.93 -9.04
C ARG A 280 1.96 -19.24 -8.55
N ALA A 281 2.19 -19.14 -7.23
CA ALA A 281 3.50 -19.40 -6.66
C ALA A 281 3.81 -20.89 -6.62
N ALA A 282 2.97 -21.69 -6.01
CA ALA A 282 3.30 -23.06 -5.60
C ALA A 282 2.69 -24.15 -6.47
N ASP A 283 1.61 -23.87 -7.20
CA ASP A 283 0.89 -24.86 -8.04
C ASP A 283 0.61 -26.18 -7.29
N VAL A 284 0.10 -26.06 -6.05
CA VAL A 284 -0.21 -27.21 -5.18
C VAL A 284 -1.71 -27.37 -4.99
N MET A 285 -2.16 -28.61 -4.88
CA MET A 285 -3.53 -28.90 -4.48
C MET A 285 -3.75 -28.42 -3.05
N LEU A 286 -4.66 -27.47 -2.84
CA LEU A 286 -4.98 -26.93 -1.51
C LEU A 286 -5.90 -27.85 -0.72
N ALA A 287 -6.85 -28.53 -1.41
CA ALA A 287 -7.78 -29.43 -0.76
C ALA A 287 -7.06 -30.55 0.02
N GLY A 288 -7.53 -30.79 1.24
CA GLY A 288 -6.94 -31.79 2.14
C GLY A 288 -5.71 -31.33 2.93
N LYS A 289 -5.16 -30.15 2.64
CA LYS A 289 -4.05 -29.59 3.41
C LYS A 289 -4.51 -28.97 4.73
N VAL A 290 -3.58 -28.91 5.68
CA VAL A 290 -3.72 -28.18 6.93
C VAL A 290 -3.09 -26.81 6.76
N ALA A 291 -3.87 -25.76 6.98
CA ALA A 291 -3.41 -24.39 6.91
C ALA A 291 -3.54 -23.70 8.27
N VAL A 292 -2.48 -23.07 8.75
CA VAL A 292 -2.48 -22.21 9.94
C VAL A 292 -2.51 -20.76 9.49
N VAL A 293 -3.48 -20.00 9.97
CA VAL A 293 -3.59 -18.55 9.75
C VAL A 293 -3.32 -17.85 11.08
N CYS A 294 -2.26 -17.05 11.12
CA CYS A 294 -1.89 -16.27 12.26
C CYS A 294 -2.59 -14.90 12.20
N GLY A 295 -3.58 -14.70 13.11
CA GLY A 295 -4.43 -13.52 13.18
C GLY A 295 -5.84 -13.78 12.59
N PHE A 296 -6.88 -13.23 13.27
CA PHE A 296 -8.29 -13.31 12.85
C PHE A 296 -8.98 -11.94 12.81
N GLY A 297 -8.21 -10.89 12.44
CA GLY A 297 -8.73 -9.61 11.98
C GLY A 297 -9.41 -9.74 10.61
N ASP A 298 -9.73 -8.64 9.93
CA ASP A 298 -10.42 -8.68 8.64
C ASP A 298 -9.62 -9.47 7.56
N VAL A 299 -8.30 -9.27 7.50
CA VAL A 299 -7.40 -10.02 6.62
C VAL A 299 -7.39 -11.52 6.94
N GLY A 300 -7.25 -11.87 8.22
CA GLY A 300 -7.26 -13.27 8.66
C GLY A 300 -8.59 -13.96 8.40
N LYS A 301 -9.72 -13.29 8.64
CA LYS A 301 -11.08 -13.80 8.34
C LYS A 301 -11.22 -14.12 6.85
N GLY A 302 -10.84 -13.20 5.96
CA GLY A 302 -10.87 -13.44 4.52
C GLY A 302 -10.00 -14.63 4.11
N SER A 303 -8.78 -14.69 4.65
CA SER A 303 -7.82 -15.78 4.41
C SER A 303 -8.35 -17.14 4.86
N CYS A 304 -8.92 -17.22 6.06
CA CYS A 304 -9.53 -18.43 6.58
C CYS A 304 -10.70 -18.90 5.72
N GLN A 305 -11.59 -17.98 5.32
CA GLN A 305 -12.75 -18.31 4.49
C GLN A 305 -12.33 -18.88 3.14
N SER A 306 -11.33 -18.29 2.48
CA SER A 306 -10.86 -18.77 1.18
C SER A 306 -10.17 -20.12 1.27
N LEU A 307 -9.29 -20.33 2.23
CA LEU A 307 -8.62 -21.62 2.44
C LEU A 307 -9.62 -22.74 2.74
N ARG A 308 -10.60 -22.46 3.62
CA ARG A 308 -11.70 -23.42 3.90
C ARG A 308 -12.53 -23.68 2.64
N GLY A 309 -12.82 -22.64 1.84
CA GLY A 309 -13.51 -22.77 0.56
C GLY A 309 -12.78 -23.64 -0.47
N GLN A 310 -11.45 -23.70 -0.39
CA GLN A 310 -10.62 -24.60 -1.21
C GLN A 310 -10.47 -26.00 -0.62
N GLY A 311 -11.12 -26.30 0.52
CA GLY A 311 -11.07 -27.61 1.16
C GLY A 311 -9.88 -27.84 2.10
N CYS A 312 -9.21 -26.78 2.55
CA CYS A 312 -8.22 -26.86 3.62
C CYS A 312 -8.90 -27.08 4.98
N ARG A 313 -8.21 -27.79 5.87
CA ARG A 313 -8.47 -27.74 7.31
C ARG A 313 -7.74 -26.52 7.87
N VAL A 314 -8.50 -25.51 8.31
CA VAL A 314 -7.95 -24.23 8.74
C VAL A 314 -7.88 -24.15 10.26
N ILE A 315 -6.71 -23.78 10.78
CA ILE A 315 -6.41 -23.52 12.18
C ILE A 315 -6.08 -22.02 12.30
N VAL A 316 -6.54 -21.41 13.37
CA VAL A 316 -6.29 -19.98 13.65
C VAL A 316 -5.39 -19.86 14.88
N THR A 317 -4.42 -18.96 14.84
CA THR A 317 -3.74 -18.46 16.04
C THR A 317 -4.14 -17.02 16.30
N GLU A 318 -4.45 -16.66 17.54
CA GLU A 318 -4.95 -15.32 17.86
C GLU A 318 -4.59 -14.93 19.30
N VAL A 319 -4.34 -13.64 19.52
CA VAL A 319 -4.06 -13.06 20.85
C VAL A 319 -5.24 -12.29 21.42
N ASP A 320 -6.11 -11.75 20.55
CA ASP A 320 -7.33 -11.04 20.94
C ASP A 320 -8.44 -12.06 21.28
N PRO A 321 -8.92 -12.09 22.53
CA PRO A 321 -9.95 -13.06 22.95
C PRO A 321 -11.28 -12.85 22.20
N ILE A 322 -11.59 -11.65 21.72
CA ILE A 322 -12.81 -11.40 20.94
C ILE A 322 -12.67 -12.01 19.55
N CYS A 323 -11.56 -11.79 18.88
CA CYS A 323 -11.28 -12.39 17.57
C CYS A 323 -11.17 -13.91 17.66
N ALA A 324 -10.52 -14.45 18.71
CA ALA A 324 -10.46 -15.89 18.98
C ALA A 324 -11.86 -16.50 19.17
N LEU A 325 -12.73 -15.83 19.95
CA LEU A 325 -14.11 -16.29 20.14
C LEU A 325 -14.91 -16.27 18.83
N GLN A 326 -14.75 -15.23 18.01
CA GLN A 326 -15.37 -15.17 16.67
C GLN A 326 -14.89 -16.32 15.78
N ALA A 327 -13.59 -16.64 15.78
CA ALA A 327 -13.05 -17.75 15.01
C ALA A 327 -13.70 -19.10 15.42
N VAL A 328 -13.83 -19.35 16.72
CA VAL A 328 -14.50 -20.56 17.24
C VAL A 328 -15.98 -20.58 16.84
N MET A 329 -16.70 -19.45 16.91
CA MET A 329 -18.12 -19.38 16.50
C MET A 329 -18.29 -19.62 15.00
N GLU A 330 -17.30 -19.28 14.18
CA GLU A 330 -17.29 -19.60 12.75
C GLU A 330 -16.82 -21.04 12.44
N GLY A 331 -16.50 -21.83 13.46
CA GLY A 331 -16.16 -23.25 13.35
C GLY A 331 -14.69 -23.52 13.03
N TYR A 332 -13.80 -22.58 13.30
CA TYR A 332 -12.35 -22.78 13.24
C TYR A 332 -11.80 -23.31 14.57
N GLU A 333 -10.78 -24.14 14.48
CA GLU A 333 -9.97 -24.52 15.64
C GLU A 333 -9.00 -23.38 15.96
N VAL A 334 -8.95 -22.91 17.22
CA VAL A 334 -8.00 -21.89 17.69
C VAL A 334 -6.97 -22.56 18.61
N LYS A 335 -5.68 -22.46 18.25
CA LYS A 335 -4.55 -23.09 18.93
C LYS A 335 -3.32 -22.22 18.88
N THR A 336 -2.22 -22.65 19.48
CA THR A 336 -0.91 -22.00 19.32
C THR A 336 -0.23 -22.46 18.03
N LEU A 337 0.73 -21.69 17.55
CA LEU A 337 1.51 -22.04 16.36
C LEU A 337 2.31 -23.32 16.58
N GLU A 338 2.84 -23.50 17.78
CA GLU A 338 3.66 -24.65 18.18
C GLU A 338 2.93 -25.99 18.05
N ASP A 339 1.62 -26.01 18.26
CA ASP A 339 0.79 -27.23 18.17
C ASP A 339 0.78 -27.82 16.75
N PHE A 340 1.10 -26.99 15.74
CA PHE A 340 0.96 -27.38 14.33
C PHE A 340 2.25 -27.28 13.50
N LEU A 341 3.38 -26.85 14.06
CA LEU A 341 4.64 -26.69 13.31
C LEU A 341 5.01 -27.93 12.49
N SER A 342 4.94 -29.11 13.08
CA SER A 342 5.36 -30.36 12.43
C SER A 342 4.29 -31.00 11.53
N THR A 343 3.06 -30.49 11.52
CA THR A 343 1.92 -31.13 10.85
C THR A 343 1.25 -30.28 9.78
N ALA A 344 1.28 -28.96 9.90
CA ALA A 344 0.66 -28.08 8.93
C ALA A 344 1.46 -27.97 7.63
N ASP A 345 0.74 -27.79 6.54
CA ASP A 345 1.27 -27.69 5.18
C ASP A 345 1.48 -26.24 4.74
N ILE A 346 0.66 -25.31 5.26
CA ILE A 346 0.63 -23.91 4.88
C ILE A 346 0.56 -23.05 6.14
N PHE A 347 1.40 -22.03 6.20
CA PHE A 347 1.41 -21.01 7.25
C PHE A 347 1.23 -19.62 6.62
N VAL A 348 0.23 -18.89 7.07
CA VAL A 348 -0.11 -17.54 6.57
C VAL A 348 -0.09 -16.56 7.73
N THR A 349 0.72 -15.52 7.67
CA THR A 349 0.70 -14.44 8.68
C THR A 349 -0.17 -13.27 8.22
N ALA A 350 -0.95 -12.71 9.14
CA ALA A 350 -1.95 -11.67 8.90
C ALA A 350 -2.20 -10.82 10.15
N THR A 351 -1.16 -10.56 10.96
CA THR A 351 -1.30 -9.95 12.30
C THR A 351 -0.98 -8.46 12.33
N GLY A 352 -0.20 -7.95 11.36
CA GLY A 352 0.36 -6.60 11.40
C GLY A 352 1.37 -6.38 12.54
N ASN A 353 1.91 -7.47 13.12
CA ASN A 353 2.89 -7.46 14.19
C ASN A 353 4.27 -7.88 13.64
N LYS A 354 5.20 -8.30 14.46
CA LYS A 354 6.53 -8.75 14.07
C LYS A 354 6.86 -10.11 14.69
N ASP A 355 7.81 -10.83 14.08
CA ASP A 355 8.37 -12.09 14.59
C ASP A 355 7.30 -13.13 14.95
N ILE A 356 6.24 -13.20 14.14
CA ILE A 356 5.13 -14.16 14.32
C ILE A 356 5.59 -15.59 14.03
N ILE A 357 6.43 -15.75 13.00
CA ILE A 357 7.08 -17.00 12.63
C ILE A 357 8.59 -16.78 12.66
N THR A 358 9.25 -17.33 13.69
CA THR A 358 10.70 -17.22 13.87
C THR A 358 11.47 -18.27 13.05
N ALA A 359 12.76 -18.01 12.82
CA ALA A 359 13.64 -18.97 12.11
C ALA A 359 13.73 -20.31 12.84
N GLU A 360 13.71 -20.32 14.17
CA GLU A 360 13.71 -21.54 15.00
C GLU A 360 12.40 -22.33 14.87
N GLN A 361 11.27 -21.66 14.71
CA GLN A 361 9.98 -22.32 14.44
C GLN A 361 9.97 -22.88 13.03
N MET A 362 10.47 -22.13 12.02
CA MET A 362 10.61 -22.60 10.64
C MET A 362 11.48 -23.86 10.54
N ALA A 363 12.53 -23.97 11.34
CA ALA A 363 13.37 -25.17 11.44
C ALA A 363 12.65 -26.42 11.99
N LYS A 364 11.47 -26.27 12.59
CA LYS A 364 10.65 -27.36 13.15
C LYS A 364 9.42 -27.69 12.29
N MET A 365 9.20 -26.96 11.22
CA MET A 365 8.05 -27.14 10.34
C MET A 365 8.14 -28.46 9.57
N LYS A 366 7.01 -28.91 9.08
CA LYS A 366 6.90 -30.06 8.18
C LYS A 366 7.72 -29.84 6.91
N ASP A 367 8.33 -30.91 6.37
CA ASP A 367 9.04 -30.80 5.08
C ASP A 367 8.11 -30.28 3.98
N LYS A 368 8.60 -29.31 3.21
CA LYS A 368 7.88 -28.59 2.16
C LYS A 368 6.69 -27.76 2.65
N ALA A 369 6.65 -27.41 3.94
CA ALA A 369 5.66 -26.44 4.41
C ALA A 369 5.83 -25.12 3.67
N ILE A 370 4.71 -24.52 3.24
CA ILE A 370 4.66 -23.22 2.59
C ILE A 370 4.47 -22.15 3.68
N VAL A 371 5.35 -21.15 3.68
CA VAL A 371 5.32 -20.01 4.61
C VAL A 371 5.14 -18.75 3.82
N CYS A 372 4.10 -17.98 4.11
CA CYS A 372 3.78 -16.75 3.41
C CYS A 372 3.14 -15.70 4.32
N ASN A 373 3.28 -14.44 3.93
CA ASN A 373 2.71 -13.29 4.61
C ASN A 373 1.70 -12.59 3.69
N ILE A 374 0.56 -12.20 4.23
CA ILE A 374 -0.43 -11.35 3.57
C ILE A 374 -0.66 -10.03 4.34
N GLY A 375 0.10 -9.80 5.42
CA GLY A 375 0.21 -8.51 6.10
C GLY A 375 1.07 -7.53 5.31
N HIS A 376 0.93 -6.25 5.59
CA HIS A 376 1.56 -5.19 4.79
C HIS A 376 3.09 -5.22 4.81
N PHE A 377 3.70 -5.40 5.98
CA PHE A 377 5.16 -5.43 6.14
C PHE A 377 5.74 -6.85 6.16
N ASP A 378 7.04 -6.94 5.91
CA ASP A 378 7.81 -8.18 5.81
C ASP A 378 8.39 -8.67 7.14
N ASN A 379 8.04 -8.04 8.26
CA ASN A 379 8.61 -8.34 9.58
C ASN A 379 7.84 -9.41 10.37
N GLU A 380 6.74 -9.94 9.84
CA GLU A 380 5.98 -11.03 10.49
C GLU A 380 6.72 -12.38 10.39
N ILE A 381 7.53 -12.58 9.35
CA ILE A 381 8.35 -13.78 9.13
C ILE A 381 9.81 -13.40 9.31
N ASP A 382 10.52 -14.09 10.21
CA ASP A 382 11.92 -13.83 10.54
C ASP A 382 12.89 -14.26 9.42
N MET A 383 12.91 -13.50 8.33
CA MET A 383 13.84 -13.72 7.22
C MET A 383 15.30 -13.45 7.63
N SER A 384 15.52 -12.46 8.49
CA SER A 384 16.84 -12.13 9.04
C SER A 384 17.45 -13.31 9.82
N GLY A 385 16.64 -14.02 10.59
CA GLY A 385 17.05 -15.25 11.28
C GLY A 385 17.47 -16.35 10.32
N LEU A 386 16.70 -16.57 9.23
CA LEU A 386 17.08 -17.54 8.18
C LEU A 386 18.40 -17.15 7.48
N GLU A 387 18.61 -15.87 7.19
CA GLU A 387 19.86 -15.38 6.61
C GLU A 387 21.06 -15.56 7.55
N LYS A 388 20.88 -15.30 8.87
CA LYS A 388 21.89 -15.59 9.89
C LYS A 388 22.21 -17.08 9.93
N MET A 389 21.21 -17.95 9.86
CA MET A 389 21.39 -19.40 9.78
C MET A 389 22.14 -19.81 8.50
N GLN A 390 21.86 -19.18 7.36
CA GLN A 390 22.58 -19.40 6.12
C GLN A 390 24.05 -18.99 6.22
N LYS A 391 24.33 -17.81 6.73
CA LYS A 391 25.71 -17.36 6.99
C LYS A 391 26.47 -18.31 7.93
N ALA A 392 25.77 -18.95 8.86
CA ALA A 392 26.32 -19.97 9.76
C ALA A 392 26.39 -21.39 9.14
N GLY A 393 26.04 -21.57 7.87
CA GLY A 393 26.07 -22.85 7.18
C GLY A 393 25.04 -23.89 7.66
N LYS A 394 24.00 -23.45 8.36
CA LYS A 394 22.93 -24.33 8.90
C LYS A 394 21.80 -24.55 7.91
N VAL A 395 21.57 -23.59 7.02
CA VAL A 395 20.50 -23.61 6.03
C VAL A 395 21.02 -23.08 4.69
N GLU A 396 20.42 -23.52 3.58
CA GLU A 396 20.73 -23.10 2.24
C GLU A 396 19.47 -22.56 1.56
N ARG A 397 19.54 -21.33 1.03
CA ARG A 397 18.49 -20.77 0.16
C ARG A 397 18.69 -21.25 -1.28
N ARG A 398 17.64 -21.76 -1.89
CA ARG A 398 17.56 -22.17 -3.29
C ARG A 398 16.40 -21.44 -3.95
N ASN A 399 16.69 -20.53 -4.85
CA ASN A 399 15.64 -19.89 -5.63
C ASN A 399 15.03 -20.91 -6.61
N ILE A 400 13.71 -21.10 -6.55
CA ILE A 400 12.96 -22.00 -7.46
C ILE A 400 12.49 -21.21 -8.68
N LYS A 401 11.89 -20.06 -8.46
CA LYS A 401 11.48 -19.06 -9.45
C LYS A 401 11.31 -17.71 -8.76
N ALA A 402 11.02 -16.67 -9.51
CA ALA A 402 10.78 -15.35 -8.96
C ALA A 402 9.76 -15.40 -7.79
N GLN A 403 10.10 -14.81 -6.66
CA GLN A 403 9.29 -14.73 -5.45
C GLN A 403 8.93 -16.09 -4.80
N PHE A 404 9.71 -17.13 -5.07
CA PHE A 404 9.48 -18.47 -4.53
C PHE A 404 10.81 -19.16 -4.22
N ASP A 405 11.16 -19.24 -2.93
CA ASP A 405 12.41 -19.78 -2.42
C ASP A 405 12.21 -21.02 -1.57
N GLN A 406 13.10 -21.98 -1.75
CA GLN A 406 13.25 -23.11 -0.87
C GLN A 406 14.40 -22.84 0.11
N TRP A 407 14.15 -23.05 1.40
CA TRP A 407 15.16 -23.00 2.45
C TRP A 407 15.37 -24.39 3.00
N TYR A 408 16.55 -24.94 2.74
CA TYR A 408 16.92 -26.33 3.08
C TYR A 408 17.78 -26.37 4.34
N PHE A 409 17.29 -27.10 5.38
CA PHE A 409 17.95 -27.24 6.68
C PHE A 409 18.87 -28.47 6.68
N HIS A 410 20.20 -28.27 6.75
CA HIS A 410 21.18 -29.34 6.65
C HIS A 410 21.08 -30.39 7.77
N GLY A 411 20.76 -29.98 9.02
CA GLY A 411 20.70 -30.84 10.18
C GLY A 411 19.57 -31.87 10.14
N SER A 412 18.36 -31.41 9.79
CA SER A 412 17.14 -32.22 9.73
C SER A 412 16.83 -32.78 8.36
N LYS A 413 17.55 -32.34 7.33
CA LYS A 413 17.35 -32.71 5.91
C LYS A 413 15.92 -32.43 5.39
N HIS A 414 15.21 -31.48 5.98
CA HIS A 414 13.94 -30.98 5.49
C HIS A 414 14.11 -29.57 4.92
N SER A 415 13.07 -29.07 4.29
CA SER A 415 13.04 -27.72 3.73
C SER A 415 11.67 -27.10 3.88
N ILE A 416 11.63 -25.79 3.84
CA ILE A 416 10.38 -25.01 3.75
C ILE A 416 10.38 -24.20 2.45
N LEU A 417 9.21 -23.72 2.06
CA LEU A 417 8.98 -22.92 0.87
C LEU A 417 8.48 -21.54 1.31
N VAL A 418 9.30 -20.51 1.11
CA VAL A 418 8.96 -19.14 1.50
C VAL A 418 8.54 -18.35 0.27
N LEU A 419 7.37 -17.70 0.34
CA LEU A 419 6.85 -16.89 -0.74
C LEU A 419 7.21 -15.41 -0.54
N ALA A 420 7.53 -14.73 -1.63
CA ALA A 420 7.78 -13.29 -1.71
C ALA A 420 8.79 -12.77 -0.66
N GLU A 421 9.75 -13.62 -0.25
CA GLU A 421 10.76 -13.28 0.76
C GLU A 421 10.13 -12.80 2.10
N GLY A 422 8.98 -13.35 2.50
CA GLY A 422 8.23 -12.91 3.67
C GLY A 422 7.41 -11.62 3.49
N ARG A 423 7.47 -10.97 2.32
CA ARG A 423 6.69 -9.79 1.98
C ARG A 423 5.26 -10.17 1.55
N LEU A 424 4.46 -9.18 1.16
CA LEU A 424 3.10 -9.37 0.63
C LEU A 424 3.07 -10.36 -0.54
N MET A 425 2.66 -11.60 -0.28
CA MET A 425 2.69 -12.68 -1.25
C MET A 425 1.66 -12.51 -2.38
N ASN A 426 0.53 -11.88 -2.10
CA ASN A 426 -0.54 -11.64 -3.07
C ASN A 426 -0.14 -10.63 -4.17
N LEU A 427 0.77 -9.71 -3.88
CA LEU A 427 1.36 -8.77 -4.84
C LEU A 427 2.69 -9.28 -5.40
N GLY A 428 3.53 -9.91 -4.56
CA GLY A 428 4.80 -10.48 -5.00
C GLY A 428 4.60 -11.65 -5.97
N CYS A 429 3.72 -12.58 -5.64
CA CYS A 429 3.48 -13.82 -6.41
C CYS A 429 2.31 -13.71 -7.40
N ALA A 430 1.43 -12.72 -7.26
CA ALA A 430 0.24 -12.53 -8.10
C ALA A 430 0.03 -11.05 -8.46
N THR A 431 -1.21 -10.62 -8.60
CA THR A 431 -1.58 -9.27 -9.07
C THR A 431 -2.29 -8.42 -8.00
N GLY A 432 -2.38 -8.92 -6.77
CA GLY A 432 -3.03 -8.23 -5.66
C GLY A 432 -4.54 -8.40 -5.64
N HIS A 433 -5.23 -7.40 -5.10
CA HIS A 433 -6.67 -7.42 -4.93
C HIS A 433 -7.42 -7.14 -6.25
N PRO A 434 -8.62 -7.73 -6.45
CA PRO A 434 -9.39 -7.55 -7.69
C PRO A 434 -9.96 -6.14 -7.81
N SER A 435 -10.18 -5.70 -9.05
CA SER A 435 -10.56 -4.33 -9.40
C SER A 435 -11.82 -3.84 -8.67
N PHE A 436 -12.85 -4.67 -8.54
CA PHE A 436 -14.09 -4.26 -7.89
C PHE A 436 -13.89 -3.88 -6.41
N VAL A 437 -13.08 -4.67 -5.66
CA VAL A 437 -12.81 -4.37 -4.26
C VAL A 437 -11.88 -3.16 -4.11
N MET A 438 -10.90 -3.01 -5.01
CA MET A 438 -10.05 -1.82 -5.02
C MET A 438 -10.81 -0.56 -5.43
N SER A 439 -11.91 -0.70 -6.19
CA SER A 439 -12.81 0.43 -6.44
C SER A 439 -13.41 0.97 -5.15
N THR A 440 -13.76 0.13 -4.17
CA THR A 440 -14.28 0.64 -2.88
C THR A 440 -13.21 1.42 -2.11
N SER A 441 -11.98 0.89 -2.00
CA SER A 441 -10.86 1.55 -1.34
C SER A 441 -10.50 2.87 -2.01
N PHE A 442 -10.34 2.84 -3.32
CA PHE A 442 -9.87 4.01 -4.06
C PHE A 442 -10.95 5.11 -4.23
N THR A 443 -12.22 4.74 -4.19
CA THR A 443 -13.30 5.73 -4.07
C THR A 443 -13.21 6.47 -2.72
N ASN A 444 -12.93 5.75 -1.62
CA ASN A 444 -12.63 6.37 -0.33
C ASN A 444 -11.42 7.33 -0.40
N GLN A 445 -10.33 6.92 -1.09
CA GLN A 445 -9.15 7.76 -1.28
C GLN A 445 -9.50 9.06 -2.02
N VAL A 446 -10.21 8.97 -3.14
CA VAL A 446 -10.61 10.15 -3.91
C VAL A 446 -11.49 11.08 -3.08
N LEU A 447 -12.45 10.53 -2.33
CA LEU A 447 -13.32 11.32 -1.46
C LEU A 447 -12.54 11.98 -0.31
N ALA A 448 -11.56 11.28 0.26
CA ALA A 448 -10.68 11.84 1.29
C ALA A 448 -9.81 12.99 0.75
N GLN A 449 -9.25 12.85 -0.47
CA GLN A 449 -8.48 13.90 -1.12
C GLN A 449 -9.35 15.13 -1.44
N LEU A 450 -10.59 14.89 -1.92
CA LEU A 450 -11.56 15.97 -2.17
C LEU A 450 -11.92 16.69 -0.86
N GLU A 451 -12.19 15.96 0.20
CA GLU A 451 -12.54 16.50 1.51
C GLU A 451 -11.40 17.37 2.07
N LEU A 452 -10.17 16.87 2.09
CA LEU A 452 -9.01 17.63 2.55
C LEU A 452 -8.76 18.89 1.70
N TRP A 453 -8.89 18.78 0.37
CA TRP A 453 -8.65 19.91 -0.52
C TRP A 453 -9.72 21.00 -0.42
N ILE A 454 -11.00 20.62 -0.39
CA ILE A 454 -12.11 21.56 -0.29
C ILE A 454 -12.07 22.28 1.07
N GLU A 455 -11.86 21.55 2.14
CA GLU A 455 -11.89 22.05 3.52
C GLU A 455 -10.57 22.70 3.98
N ARG A 456 -9.52 22.72 3.16
CA ARG A 456 -8.17 23.19 3.53
C ARG A 456 -8.09 24.61 4.12
N LYS A 457 -9.09 25.45 3.86
CA LYS A 457 -9.14 26.85 4.34
C LYS A 457 -10.18 27.09 5.42
N THR A 458 -10.99 26.09 5.75
CA THR A 458 -12.10 26.26 6.72
C THR A 458 -11.65 26.08 8.17
N GLY A 459 -10.49 25.42 8.39
CA GLY A 459 -10.04 25.04 9.72
C GLY A 459 -10.73 23.80 10.29
N LYS A 460 -11.53 23.07 9.47
CA LYS A 460 -12.25 21.86 9.87
C LYS A 460 -11.29 20.77 10.37
N TYR A 461 -10.15 20.60 9.72
CA TYR A 461 -9.19 19.55 10.03
C TYR A 461 -7.94 20.14 10.73
N ALA A 462 -7.78 19.81 12.01
CA ALA A 462 -6.55 20.07 12.75
C ALA A 462 -5.51 18.99 12.46
N LYS A 463 -4.26 19.18 12.96
CA LYS A 463 -3.17 18.20 12.81
C LYS A 463 -3.39 16.98 13.71
N THR A 464 -4.34 16.14 13.32
CA THR A 464 -4.67 14.87 13.97
C THR A 464 -5.23 13.89 12.94
N VAL A 465 -5.57 12.68 13.38
CA VAL A 465 -6.10 11.62 12.52
C VAL A 465 -7.63 11.59 12.61
N TYR A 466 -8.28 11.58 11.47
CA TYR A 466 -9.72 11.51 11.30
C TYR A 466 -10.10 10.25 10.52
N THR A 467 -11.30 9.73 10.74
CA THR A 467 -11.95 8.77 9.83
C THR A 467 -12.78 9.54 8.81
N LEU A 468 -12.99 8.93 7.63
CA LEU A 468 -13.88 9.53 6.62
C LEU A 468 -15.30 9.68 7.19
N PRO A 469 -15.98 10.82 7.01
CA PRO A 469 -17.36 11.01 7.46
C PRO A 469 -18.30 9.91 6.98
N LYS A 470 -19.23 9.46 7.84
CA LYS A 470 -20.10 8.31 7.57
C LYS A 470 -20.93 8.46 6.29
N HIS A 471 -21.38 9.65 5.97
CA HIS A 471 -22.15 9.89 4.75
C HIS A 471 -21.32 9.65 3.47
N LEU A 472 -20.00 9.89 3.52
CA LEU A 472 -19.10 9.59 2.41
C LEU A 472 -18.80 8.09 2.31
N ASP A 473 -18.65 7.40 3.45
CA ASP A 473 -18.50 5.94 3.50
C ASP A 473 -19.75 5.23 2.91
N GLU A 474 -20.97 5.71 3.25
CA GLU A 474 -22.21 5.24 2.62
C GLU A 474 -22.29 5.59 1.12
N GLU A 475 -21.77 6.74 0.71
CA GLU A 475 -21.73 7.13 -0.70
C GLU A 475 -20.86 6.18 -1.50
N VAL A 476 -19.70 5.78 -0.98
CA VAL A 476 -18.85 4.74 -1.61
C VAL A 476 -19.69 3.50 -1.91
N ALA A 477 -20.43 2.98 -0.92
CA ALA A 477 -21.28 1.82 -1.12
C ALA A 477 -22.32 2.06 -2.23
N ARG A 478 -23.03 3.19 -2.19
CA ARG A 478 -24.07 3.53 -3.20
C ARG A 478 -23.54 3.56 -4.62
N LEU A 479 -22.33 4.10 -4.84
CA LEU A 479 -21.70 4.17 -6.16
C LEU A 479 -21.39 2.80 -6.77
N HIS A 480 -21.39 1.72 -5.96
CA HIS A 480 -21.14 0.36 -6.41
C HIS A 480 -22.42 -0.46 -6.61
N LEU A 481 -23.54 -0.06 -6.01
CA LEU A 481 -24.77 -0.86 -5.99
C LEU A 481 -25.42 -0.98 -7.37
N ASP A 482 -25.38 0.07 -8.19
CA ASP A 482 -25.99 0.07 -9.52
C ASP A 482 -25.35 -0.98 -10.44
N LYS A 483 -24.01 -1.11 -10.40
CA LYS A 483 -23.27 -2.14 -11.16
C LYS A 483 -23.70 -3.56 -10.78
N LEU A 484 -24.09 -3.76 -9.53
CA LEU A 484 -24.55 -5.05 -9.01
C LEU A 484 -26.04 -5.27 -9.17
N GLY A 485 -26.77 -4.33 -9.77
CA GLY A 485 -28.22 -4.42 -9.97
C GLY A 485 -29.02 -4.38 -8.65
N VAL A 486 -28.45 -3.82 -7.58
CA VAL A 486 -29.09 -3.75 -6.26
C VAL A 486 -30.13 -2.64 -6.21
N LYS A 487 -31.31 -2.97 -5.65
CA LYS A 487 -32.37 -2.00 -5.37
C LYS A 487 -32.56 -1.91 -3.86
N LEU A 488 -32.25 -0.76 -3.29
CA LEU A 488 -32.44 -0.51 -1.86
C LEU A 488 -33.90 -0.26 -1.53
N THR A 489 -34.34 -0.74 -0.37
CA THR A 489 -35.61 -0.34 0.25
C THR A 489 -35.51 1.10 0.71
N THR A 490 -36.54 1.91 0.43
CA THR A 490 -36.62 3.31 0.88
C THR A 490 -37.43 3.37 2.17
N LEU A 491 -36.90 4.06 3.18
CA LEU A 491 -37.64 4.31 4.42
C LEU A 491 -38.80 5.28 4.18
N THR A 492 -39.95 4.97 4.78
CA THR A 492 -41.00 5.98 4.91
C THR A 492 -40.57 7.07 5.92
N PRO A 493 -41.15 8.28 5.87
CA PRO A 493 -40.85 9.31 6.86
C PRO A 493 -41.03 8.85 8.31
N SER A 494 -42.10 8.10 8.60
CA SER A 494 -42.37 7.55 9.94
C SER A 494 -41.31 6.53 10.39
N GLN A 495 -40.77 5.70 9.46
CA GLN A 495 -39.69 4.78 9.78
C GLN A 495 -38.36 5.52 10.04
N ALA A 496 -38.07 6.55 9.25
CA ALA A 496 -36.89 7.37 9.42
C ALA A 496 -36.91 8.12 10.76
N GLU A 497 -38.08 8.70 11.12
CA GLU A 497 -38.31 9.36 12.42
C GLU A 497 -38.12 8.37 13.59
N TYR A 498 -38.68 7.16 13.50
CA TYR A 498 -38.53 6.13 14.53
C TYR A 498 -37.06 5.70 14.72
N LEU A 499 -36.28 5.63 13.64
CA LEU A 499 -34.86 5.30 13.68
C LEU A 499 -33.97 6.49 14.05
N GLY A 500 -34.50 7.71 14.07
CA GLY A 500 -33.73 8.93 14.32
C GLY A 500 -32.71 9.25 13.19
N CYS A 501 -33.01 8.89 11.95
CA CYS A 501 -32.14 9.12 10.78
C CYS A 501 -32.89 9.76 9.63
N GLY A 502 -32.17 10.22 8.58
CA GLY A 502 -32.80 10.67 7.33
C GLY A 502 -33.34 9.50 6.50
N THR A 503 -34.34 9.77 5.63
CA THR A 503 -34.85 8.74 4.69
C THR A 503 -33.77 8.18 3.75
N ASN A 504 -32.71 8.95 3.52
CA ASN A 504 -31.58 8.60 2.64
C ASN A 504 -30.26 8.35 3.39
N GLY A 505 -30.32 8.23 4.71
CA GLY A 505 -29.16 8.04 5.57
C GLY A 505 -28.55 9.36 6.12
N PRO A 506 -27.41 9.33 6.78
CA PRO A 506 -26.73 8.10 7.19
C PRO A 506 -27.55 7.25 8.17
N TYR A 507 -27.54 5.93 7.94
CA TYR A 507 -28.39 5.00 8.70
C TYR A 507 -27.79 4.57 10.03
N LYS A 508 -26.50 4.81 10.24
CA LYS A 508 -25.75 4.48 11.45
C LYS A 508 -24.94 5.68 11.91
N ALA A 509 -24.66 5.74 13.21
CA ALA A 509 -23.79 6.75 13.80
C ALA A 509 -22.33 6.60 13.31
N ASP A 510 -21.55 7.69 13.37
CA ASP A 510 -20.17 7.74 12.84
C ASP A 510 -19.25 6.66 13.43
N GLN A 511 -19.43 6.33 14.71
CA GLN A 511 -18.62 5.32 15.41
C GLN A 511 -19.03 3.87 15.11
N TYR A 512 -20.16 3.64 14.42
CA TYR A 512 -20.63 2.27 14.15
C TYR A 512 -19.71 1.58 13.12
N ARG A 513 -19.27 0.38 13.47
CA ARG A 513 -18.48 -0.51 12.62
C ARG A 513 -19.25 -1.81 12.38
N TYR A 514 -19.58 -2.11 11.15
CA TYR A 514 -20.39 -3.26 10.71
C TYR A 514 -19.77 -4.61 11.06
#